data_ab759dc3891381647d37ffe854715f31
#
_entry.id   ab759dc3891381647d37ffe854715f31
#
_cell.length_a   1.000
_cell.length_b   1.000
_cell.length_c   1.000
_cell.angle_alpha   90.00
_cell.angle_beta   90.00
_cell.angle_gamma   90.00
#
_symmetry.space_group_name_H-M   'P 1'
#
loop_
_entity.id
_entity.type
_entity.pdbx_description
1 polymer ?
#
loop_
_entity_poly.entity_id
_entity_poly.type
_entity_poly.pdbx_seq_one_letter_code
_entity_poly.pdbx_strand_id
1 'polypeptide(L)'
;MFLESLATAVPSHSYTQKDCLEGLLGSPSVQRLKPRSQALLTKVFSGDSGIEKRHFATDDLSWLFDCSAGELNEAFEREAPRLAGEALGKAVEEAGVEVRNLDALIVCTCTGYICPGVSSHVAEQAGMRTDVYLNDIVGLGCGAAVPILRAAEGFLRANPGSRVATVAVEICSAAFYLD
;
A
#
# COMPACT_ATOMS: atom_id res chain seq x y z
N MET A 1 -7.70 10.25 22.50
CA MET A 1 -7.87 9.66 21.16
C MET A 1 -8.53 8.30 21.35
N PHE A 2 -9.55 8.01 20.56
CA PHE A 2 -10.25 6.71 20.51
C PHE A 2 -10.17 6.18 19.11
N LEU A 3 -10.04 4.86 18.95
CA LEU A 3 -10.15 4.19 17.65
C LEU A 3 -11.64 3.87 17.42
N GLU A 4 -12.22 4.37 16.34
CA GLU A 4 -13.64 4.14 16.01
C GLU A 4 -13.82 2.91 15.12
N SER A 5 -12.88 2.66 14.20
CA SER A 5 -12.88 1.50 13.31
C SER A 5 -11.48 1.15 12.82
N LEU A 6 -11.32 -0.05 12.28
CA LEU A 6 -10.09 -0.52 11.63
C LEU A 6 -10.46 -1.46 10.47
N ALA A 7 -10.16 -1.06 9.26
CA ALA A 7 -10.41 -1.87 8.08
C ALA A 7 -9.14 -2.13 7.26
N THR A 8 -9.19 -3.17 6.43
CA THR A 8 -8.12 -3.54 5.53
C THR A 8 -8.63 -3.76 4.11
N ALA A 9 -7.76 -3.50 3.13
CA ALA A 9 -7.98 -3.85 1.74
C ALA A 9 -6.73 -4.51 1.19
N VAL A 10 -6.92 -5.43 0.25
CA VAL A 10 -5.82 -6.10 -0.46
C VAL A 10 -6.14 -6.11 -1.95
N PRO A 11 -5.14 -6.10 -2.84
CA PRO A 11 -5.36 -6.26 -4.27
C PRO A 11 -6.15 -7.55 -4.58
N SER A 12 -6.94 -7.52 -5.66
CA SER A 12 -7.83 -8.62 -6.03
C SER A 12 -7.10 -9.88 -6.52
N HIS A 13 -5.94 -9.69 -7.18
CA HIS A 13 -5.16 -10.79 -7.71
C HIS A 13 -4.36 -11.46 -6.59
N SER A 14 -4.51 -12.77 -6.43
CA SER A 14 -3.78 -13.52 -5.42
C SER A 14 -3.15 -14.77 -6.01
N TYR A 15 -1.91 -15.03 -5.60
CA TYR A 15 -1.11 -16.15 -6.05
C TYR A 15 -0.61 -16.95 -4.85
N THR A 16 -0.55 -18.27 -4.99
CA THR A 16 0.08 -19.10 -3.97
C THR A 16 1.59 -18.91 -3.96
N GLN A 17 2.27 -19.34 -2.90
CA GLN A 17 3.73 -19.35 -2.86
C GLN A 17 4.33 -20.14 -4.02
N LYS A 18 3.66 -21.23 -4.44
CA LYS A 18 4.08 -22.06 -5.56
C LYS A 18 3.96 -21.31 -6.89
N ASP A 19 2.83 -20.63 -7.14
CA ASP A 19 2.64 -19.83 -8.35
C ASP A 19 3.70 -18.72 -8.45
N CYS A 20 3.98 -18.05 -7.33
CA CYS A 20 5.04 -17.03 -7.26
C CYS A 20 6.42 -17.61 -7.57
N LEU A 21 6.74 -18.80 -7.05
CA LEU A 21 8.02 -19.46 -7.33
C LEU A 21 8.14 -19.86 -8.81
N GLU A 22 7.08 -20.44 -9.38
CA GLU A 22 7.05 -20.83 -10.79
C GLU A 22 7.23 -19.60 -11.70
N GLY A 23 6.51 -18.51 -11.43
CA GLY A 23 6.66 -17.25 -12.16
C GLY A 23 8.08 -16.68 -12.06
N LEU A 24 8.64 -16.66 -10.85
CA LEU A 24 10.03 -16.20 -10.62
C LEU A 24 11.05 -17.02 -11.40
N LEU A 25 10.99 -18.34 -11.31
CA LEU A 25 11.95 -19.23 -11.98
C LEU A 25 11.81 -19.20 -13.51
N GLY A 26 10.62 -18.86 -14.03
CA GLY A 26 10.38 -18.66 -15.45
C GLY A 26 10.89 -17.33 -16.01
N SER A 27 11.16 -16.34 -15.14
CA SER A 27 11.56 -14.99 -15.55
C SER A 27 13.01 -14.94 -16.04
N PRO A 28 13.27 -14.34 -17.22
CA PRO A 28 14.61 -14.08 -17.71
C PRO A 28 15.47 -13.23 -16.75
N SER A 29 14.85 -12.29 -16.05
CA SER A 29 15.53 -11.43 -15.08
C SER A 29 16.05 -12.21 -13.90
N VAL A 30 15.27 -13.14 -13.36
CA VAL A 30 15.72 -14.03 -12.28
C VAL A 30 16.85 -14.96 -12.73
N GLN A 31 16.80 -15.44 -13.98
CA GLN A 31 17.86 -16.30 -14.52
C GLN A 31 19.23 -15.58 -14.65
N ARG A 32 19.24 -14.25 -14.77
CA ARG A 32 20.46 -13.43 -14.78
C ARG A 32 21.07 -13.21 -13.39
N LEU A 33 20.32 -13.47 -12.34
CA LEU A 33 20.80 -13.30 -10.97
C LEU A 33 21.92 -14.31 -10.63
N LYS A 34 22.77 -13.93 -9.69
CA LYS A 34 23.82 -14.83 -9.17
C LYS A 34 23.17 -16.09 -8.58
N PRO A 35 23.83 -17.28 -8.69
CA PRO A 35 23.28 -18.54 -8.18
C PRO A 35 22.87 -18.50 -6.70
N ARG A 36 23.61 -17.73 -5.88
CA ARG A 36 23.26 -17.52 -4.46
C ARG A 36 21.93 -16.79 -4.28
N SER A 37 21.66 -15.78 -5.12
CA SER A 37 20.40 -15.03 -5.08
C SER A 37 19.22 -15.90 -5.54
N GLN A 38 19.41 -16.69 -6.60
CA GLN A 38 18.39 -17.64 -7.06
C GLN A 38 18.08 -18.69 -5.98
N ALA A 39 19.10 -19.25 -5.33
CA ALA A 39 18.91 -20.21 -4.23
C ALA A 39 18.18 -19.58 -3.04
N LEU A 40 18.46 -18.31 -2.72
CA LEU A 40 17.75 -17.58 -1.66
C LEU A 40 16.29 -17.37 -2.01
N LEU A 41 15.96 -16.91 -3.23
CA LEU A 41 14.60 -16.76 -3.71
C LEU A 41 13.84 -18.08 -3.63
N THR A 42 14.42 -19.16 -4.16
CA THR A 42 13.83 -20.49 -4.08
C THR A 42 13.54 -20.90 -2.63
N LYS A 43 14.49 -20.69 -1.72
CA LYS A 43 14.32 -21.01 -0.30
C LYS A 43 13.20 -20.20 0.35
N VAL A 44 13.07 -18.91 0.03
CA VAL A 44 12.02 -18.04 0.59
C VAL A 44 10.63 -18.47 0.14
N PHE A 45 10.47 -18.83 -1.13
CA PHE A 45 9.17 -19.20 -1.69
C PHE A 45 8.79 -20.68 -1.51
N SER A 46 9.75 -21.58 -1.28
CA SER A 46 9.49 -23.00 -1.01
C SER A 46 9.44 -23.35 0.48
N GLY A 47 9.84 -22.42 1.36
CA GLY A 47 9.83 -22.63 2.80
C GLY A 47 8.45 -22.50 3.43
N ASP A 48 8.26 -23.14 4.57
CA ASP A 48 7.10 -22.93 5.43
C ASP A 48 7.25 -21.59 6.18
N SER A 49 6.77 -20.52 5.53
CA SER A 49 6.82 -19.15 6.06
C SER A 49 5.51 -18.73 6.75
N GLY A 50 4.50 -19.59 6.81
CA GLY A 50 3.15 -19.23 7.25
C GLY A 50 2.39 -18.32 6.27
N ILE A 51 2.98 -18.00 5.10
CA ILE A 51 2.34 -17.22 4.04
C ILE A 51 1.80 -18.18 3.00
N GLU A 52 0.48 -18.31 2.92
CA GLU A 52 -0.17 -19.19 1.94
C GLU A 52 -0.35 -18.51 0.57
N LYS A 53 -0.73 -17.24 0.59
CA LYS A 53 -1.01 -16.44 -0.61
C LYS A 53 -0.37 -15.06 -0.51
N ARG A 54 -0.07 -14.49 -1.67
CA ARG A 54 0.39 -13.11 -1.83
C ARG A 54 -0.57 -12.37 -2.74
N HIS A 55 -0.90 -11.13 -2.40
CA HIS A 55 -1.76 -10.26 -3.20
C HIS A 55 -0.90 -9.30 -4.01
N PHE A 56 -1.24 -9.18 -5.29
CA PHE A 56 -0.50 -8.36 -6.25
C PHE A 56 -1.44 -7.35 -6.92
N ALA A 57 -0.90 -6.17 -7.23
CA ALA A 57 -1.58 -5.15 -8.00
C ALA A 57 -1.49 -5.40 -9.53
N THR A 58 -1.23 -6.62 -9.92
CA THR A 58 -1.18 -7.08 -11.32
C THR A 58 -1.72 -8.51 -11.42
N ASP A 59 -2.31 -8.82 -12.55
CA ASP A 59 -2.75 -10.18 -12.94
C ASP A 59 -1.70 -10.94 -13.75
N ASP A 60 -0.59 -10.29 -14.08
CA ASP A 60 0.52 -10.87 -14.84
C ASP A 60 1.82 -10.89 -14.02
N LEU A 61 2.17 -12.07 -13.49
CA LEU A 61 3.43 -12.27 -12.77
C LEU A 61 4.66 -12.18 -13.70
N SER A 62 4.50 -12.51 -14.98
CA SER A 62 5.62 -12.43 -15.92
C SER A 62 6.02 -10.98 -16.20
N TRP A 63 5.03 -10.10 -16.35
CA TRP A 63 5.26 -8.67 -16.45
C TRP A 63 5.98 -8.12 -15.21
N LEU A 64 5.50 -8.51 -14.01
CA LEU A 64 6.05 -8.00 -12.75
C LEU A 64 7.56 -8.19 -12.61
N PHE A 65 8.08 -9.33 -13.10
CA PHE A 65 9.49 -9.65 -12.93
C PHE A 65 10.41 -9.06 -14.02
N ASP A 66 9.83 -8.53 -15.08
CA ASP A 66 10.56 -8.03 -16.25
C ASP A 66 10.22 -6.57 -16.61
N CYS A 67 9.32 -5.92 -15.85
CA CYS A 67 8.93 -4.52 -16.07
C CYS A 67 10.05 -3.55 -15.69
N SER A 68 10.00 -2.38 -16.29
CA SER A 68 10.90 -1.27 -15.98
C SER A 68 10.50 -0.54 -14.70
N ALA A 69 11.43 0.24 -14.14
CA ALA A 69 11.15 1.10 -13.00
C ALA A 69 10.02 2.13 -13.27
N GLY A 70 9.92 2.61 -14.52
CA GLY A 70 8.84 3.51 -14.95
C GLY A 70 7.47 2.84 -14.86
N GLU A 71 7.35 1.63 -15.40
CA GLU A 71 6.10 0.85 -15.35
C GLU A 71 5.69 0.48 -13.92
N LEU A 72 6.66 0.22 -13.04
CA LEU A 72 6.39 0.02 -11.61
C LEU A 72 5.84 1.28 -10.95
N ASN A 73 6.40 2.46 -11.29
CA ASN A 73 5.91 3.73 -10.77
C ASN A 73 4.48 4.03 -11.26
N GLU A 74 4.18 3.80 -12.53
CA GLU A 74 2.84 3.94 -13.10
C GLU A 74 1.84 2.99 -12.42
N ALA A 75 2.25 1.75 -12.13
CA ALA A 75 1.44 0.80 -11.38
C ALA A 75 1.16 1.29 -9.94
N PHE A 76 2.16 1.86 -9.26
CA PHE A 76 1.97 2.46 -7.94
C PHE A 76 1.01 3.65 -7.99
N GLU A 77 1.19 4.57 -8.93
CA GLU A 77 0.34 5.75 -9.12
C GLU A 77 -1.14 5.38 -9.30
N ARG A 78 -1.41 4.33 -10.05
CA ARG A 78 -2.76 3.82 -10.29
C ARG A 78 -3.35 3.10 -9.07
N GLU A 79 -2.57 2.22 -8.45
CA GLU A 79 -3.09 1.25 -7.47
C GLU A 79 -3.08 1.76 -6.03
N ALA A 80 -2.11 2.61 -5.64
CA ALA A 80 -2.02 3.07 -4.26
C ALA A 80 -3.22 3.92 -3.84
N PRO A 81 -3.67 4.94 -4.62
CA PRO A 81 -4.88 5.69 -4.28
C PRO A 81 -6.14 4.81 -4.25
N ARG A 82 -6.27 3.89 -5.21
CA ARG A 82 -7.41 2.98 -5.31
C ARG A 82 -7.52 2.10 -4.05
N LEU A 83 -6.43 1.44 -3.67
CA LEU A 83 -6.40 0.54 -2.52
C LEU A 83 -6.57 1.30 -1.19
N ALA A 84 -5.94 2.47 -1.07
CA ALA A 84 -6.09 3.35 0.08
C ALA A 84 -7.55 3.83 0.23
N GLY A 85 -8.19 4.23 -0.88
CA GLY A 85 -9.59 4.64 -0.92
C GLY A 85 -10.55 3.50 -0.55
N GLU A 86 -10.28 2.28 -0.99
CA GLU A 86 -11.05 1.09 -0.61
C GLU A 86 -10.98 0.82 0.89
N ALA A 87 -9.78 0.87 1.48
CA ALA A 87 -9.59 0.67 2.92
C ALA A 87 -10.28 1.78 3.73
N LEU A 88 -10.14 3.04 3.29
CA LEU A 88 -10.82 4.19 3.89
C LEU A 88 -12.34 4.03 3.85
N GLY A 89 -12.90 3.67 2.68
CA GLY A 89 -14.33 3.46 2.50
C GLY A 89 -14.90 2.43 3.49
N LYS A 90 -14.24 1.27 3.60
CA LYS A 90 -14.62 0.23 4.58
C LYS A 90 -14.55 0.73 6.03
N ALA A 91 -13.50 1.48 6.37
CA ALA A 91 -13.33 1.99 7.73
C ALA A 91 -14.41 3.01 8.10
N VAL A 92 -14.75 3.95 7.23
CA VAL A 92 -15.80 4.95 7.51
C VAL A 92 -17.19 4.32 7.54
N GLU A 93 -17.46 3.31 6.71
CA GLU A 93 -18.70 2.53 6.74
C GLU A 93 -18.84 1.80 8.09
N GLU A 94 -17.80 1.11 8.55
CA GLU A 94 -17.78 0.40 9.83
C GLU A 94 -17.96 1.37 11.02
N ALA A 95 -17.37 2.57 10.95
CA ALA A 95 -17.54 3.61 11.96
C ALA A 95 -18.90 4.28 11.92
N GLY A 96 -19.70 4.08 10.88
CA GLY A 96 -20.97 4.81 10.68
C GLY A 96 -20.76 6.31 10.43
N VAL A 97 -19.63 6.68 9.85
CA VAL A 97 -19.22 8.07 9.59
C VAL A 97 -19.24 8.33 8.09
N GLU A 98 -19.67 9.52 7.69
CA GLU A 98 -19.55 9.94 6.31
C GLU A 98 -18.14 10.50 6.04
N VAL A 99 -17.56 10.22 4.88
CA VAL A 99 -16.23 10.69 4.48
C VAL A 99 -16.11 12.23 4.60
N ARG A 100 -17.17 12.96 4.28
CA ARG A 100 -17.20 14.43 4.41
C ARG A 100 -17.13 14.94 5.85
N ASN A 101 -17.29 14.07 6.84
CA ASN A 101 -17.18 14.42 8.26
C ASN A 101 -15.78 14.15 8.82
N LEU A 102 -14.85 13.75 7.97
CA LEU A 102 -13.44 13.66 8.32
C LEU A 102 -12.78 15.05 8.20
N ASP A 103 -11.99 15.40 9.21
CA ASP A 103 -11.26 16.68 9.28
C ASP A 103 -9.81 16.54 8.82
N ALA A 104 -9.27 15.33 8.85
CA ALA A 104 -7.94 15.04 8.34
C ALA A 104 -7.83 13.63 7.73
N LEU A 105 -6.99 13.52 6.71
CA LEU A 105 -6.51 12.26 6.15
C LEU A 105 -4.98 12.27 6.16
N ILE A 106 -4.39 11.30 6.88
CA ILE A 106 -2.94 11.13 6.95
C ILE A 106 -2.59 9.79 6.33
N VAL A 107 -1.79 9.80 5.27
CA VAL A 107 -1.39 8.62 4.54
C VAL A 107 0.09 8.34 4.74
N CYS A 108 0.51 7.09 4.88
CA CYS A 108 1.91 6.72 4.76
C CYS A 108 2.13 5.62 3.72
N THR A 109 3.29 5.69 3.07
CA THR A 109 3.76 4.69 2.12
C THR A 109 5.28 4.70 2.02
N CYS A 110 5.88 3.56 1.64
CA CYS A 110 7.31 3.47 1.31
C CYS A 110 7.58 2.76 -0.03
N THR A 111 6.53 2.33 -0.74
CA THR A 111 6.65 1.55 -1.98
C THR A 111 6.55 2.38 -3.27
N GLY A 112 6.37 3.68 -3.14
CA GLY A 112 6.34 4.61 -4.27
C GLY A 112 6.16 6.05 -3.83
N TYR A 113 6.22 6.95 -4.81
CA TYR A 113 6.02 8.38 -4.63
C TYR A 113 5.26 8.96 -5.81
N ILE A 114 4.25 9.76 -5.54
CA ILE A 114 3.50 10.52 -6.54
C ILE A 114 3.30 11.96 -6.08
N CYS A 115 3.14 12.86 -7.03
CA CYS A 115 2.87 14.27 -6.78
C CYS A 115 1.74 14.75 -7.71
N PRO A 116 0.58 15.21 -7.18
CA PRO A 116 0.22 15.32 -5.74
C PRO A 116 0.27 13.98 -5.00
N GLY A 117 0.36 14.02 -3.66
CA GLY A 117 0.49 12.83 -2.81
C GLY A 117 -0.74 11.93 -2.84
N VAL A 118 -0.58 10.70 -2.34
CA VAL A 118 -1.66 9.70 -2.28
C VAL A 118 -2.88 10.24 -1.54
N SER A 119 -2.68 11.01 -0.46
CA SER A 119 -3.78 11.62 0.31
C SER A 119 -4.66 12.53 -0.55
N SER A 120 -4.08 13.28 -1.49
CA SER A 120 -4.81 14.17 -2.41
C SER A 120 -5.70 13.39 -3.36
N HIS A 121 -5.16 12.33 -3.97
CA HIS A 121 -5.92 11.48 -4.88
C HIS A 121 -7.07 10.75 -4.15
N VAL A 122 -6.81 10.25 -2.94
CA VAL A 122 -7.84 9.59 -2.12
C VAL A 122 -8.94 10.57 -1.73
N ALA A 123 -8.57 11.78 -1.30
CA ALA A 123 -9.53 12.80 -0.90
C ALA A 123 -10.45 13.20 -2.06
N GLU A 124 -9.90 13.37 -3.26
CA GLU A 124 -10.66 13.67 -4.48
C GLU A 124 -11.60 12.52 -4.85
N GLN A 125 -11.09 11.29 -4.93
CA GLN A 125 -11.88 10.10 -5.29
C GLN A 125 -12.98 9.80 -4.29
N ALA A 126 -12.74 10.02 -2.99
CA ALA A 126 -13.71 9.80 -1.93
C ALA A 126 -14.71 10.95 -1.74
N GLY A 127 -14.54 12.07 -2.43
CA GLY A 127 -15.40 13.26 -2.29
C GLY A 127 -15.28 13.92 -0.91
N MET A 128 -14.08 13.99 -0.36
CA MET A 128 -13.83 14.71 0.90
C MET A 128 -14.03 16.21 0.74
N ARG A 129 -14.22 16.94 1.85
CA ARG A 129 -14.31 18.40 1.83
C ARG A 129 -13.02 19.02 1.29
N THR A 130 -13.12 20.17 0.66
CA THR A 130 -11.97 20.91 0.09
C THR A 130 -11.06 21.53 1.15
N ASP A 131 -11.52 21.63 2.39
CA ASP A 131 -10.77 22.15 3.54
C ASP A 131 -10.20 21.05 4.46
N VAL A 132 -10.32 19.78 4.06
CA VAL A 132 -9.75 18.66 4.81
C VAL A 132 -8.23 18.79 4.90
N TYR A 133 -7.68 18.53 6.09
CA TYR A 133 -6.22 18.50 6.26
C TYR A 133 -5.64 17.22 5.64
N LEU A 134 -4.72 17.36 4.71
CA LEU A 134 -4.03 16.25 4.06
C LEU A 134 -2.56 16.21 4.46
N ASN A 135 -2.05 15.00 4.72
CA ASN A 135 -0.64 14.80 5.04
C ASN A 135 -0.16 13.45 4.51
N ASP A 136 0.93 13.47 3.74
CA ASP A 136 1.61 12.26 3.27
C ASP A 136 2.95 12.10 4.00
N ILE A 137 3.15 10.96 4.65
CA ILE A 137 4.38 10.59 5.35
C ILE A 137 5.06 9.49 4.53
N VAL A 138 6.13 9.84 3.84
CA VAL A 138 6.83 8.95 2.92
C VAL A 138 8.26 8.68 3.36
N GLY A 139 8.82 7.54 2.95
CA GLY A 139 10.22 7.22 3.12
C GLY A 139 10.64 6.74 4.53
N LEU A 140 9.70 6.46 5.43
CA LEU A 140 9.99 5.92 6.76
C LEU A 140 9.97 4.38 6.82
N GLY A 141 9.78 3.72 5.69
CA GLY A 141 9.67 2.27 5.63
C GLY A 141 8.45 1.73 6.38
N CYS A 142 8.44 0.42 6.64
CA CYS A 142 7.33 -0.29 7.30
C CYS A 142 7.00 0.22 8.72
N GLY A 143 7.89 1.00 9.34
CA GLY A 143 7.65 1.63 10.64
C GLY A 143 6.74 2.86 10.61
N ALA A 144 6.37 3.38 9.44
CA ALA A 144 5.60 4.61 9.27
C ALA A 144 4.21 4.59 9.92
N ALA A 145 3.64 3.41 10.15
CA ALA A 145 2.35 3.26 10.83
C ALA A 145 2.33 3.88 12.24
N VAL A 146 3.44 3.88 12.97
CA VAL A 146 3.52 4.53 14.30
C VAL A 146 3.59 6.06 14.17
N PRO A 147 4.45 6.65 13.32
CA PRO A 147 4.43 8.08 13.02
C PRO A 147 3.08 8.65 12.59
N ILE A 148 2.31 7.95 11.75
CA ILE A 148 0.98 8.47 11.35
C ILE A 148 0.01 8.55 12.51
N LEU A 149 0.04 7.60 13.45
CA LEU A 149 -0.79 7.64 14.65
C LEU A 149 -0.38 8.81 15.58
N ARG A 150 0.92 9.12 15.67
CA ARG A 150 1.39 10.31 16.40
C ARG A 150 0.97 11.61 15.72
N ALA A 151 1.02 11.67 14.40
CA ALA A 151 0.54 12.82 13.64
C ALA A 151 -0.96 13.04 13.87
N ALA A 152 -1.76 11.95 13.82
CA ALA A 152 -3.19 11.99 14.11
C ALA A 152 -3.47 12.45 15.55
N GLU A 153 -2.72 11.94 16.54
CA GLU A 153 -2.85 12.40 17.93
C GLU A 153 -2.54 13.89 18.07
N GLY A 154 -1.48 14.35 17.40
CA GLY A 154 -1.11 15.78 17.39
C GLY A 154 -2.21 16.65 16.79
N PHE A 155 -2.79 16.24 15.67
CA PHE A 155 -3.89 16.95 15.03
C PHE A 155 -5.12 17.02 15.95
N LEU A 156 -5.52 15.89 16.54
CA LEU A 156 -6.68 15.81 17.45
C LEU A 156 -6.50 16.63 18.72
N ARG A 157 -5.28 16.74 19.22
CA ARG A 157 -4.98 17.62 20.38
C ARG A 157 -5.12 19.11 20.04
N ALA A 158 -4.72 19.48 18.83
CA ALA A 158 -4.82 20.86 18.35
C ALA A 158 -6.27 21.21 17.92
N ASN A 159 -7.08 20.21 17.51
CA ASN A 159 -8.43 20.38 17.00
C ASN A 159 -9.39 19.43 17.75
N PRO A 160 -9.81 19.78 18.98
CA PRO A 160 -10.71 18.96 19.78
C PRO A 160 -12.05 18.74 19.08
N GLY A 161 -12.54 17.50 19.09
CA GLY A 161 -13.79 17.11 18.44
C GLY A 161 -13.65 16.68 16.97
N SER A 162 -12.46 16.80 16.37
CA SER A 162 -12.20 16.38 15.01
C SER A 162 -12.15 14.86 14.85
N ARG A 163 -12.34 14.42 13.60
CA ARG A 163 -12.14 13.03 13.15
C ARG A 163 -10.99 12.94 12.16
N VAL A 164 -10.12 11.98 12.39
CA VAL A 164 -8.92 11.77 11.57
C VAL A 164 -8.92 10.34 11.04
N ALA A 165 -8.76 10.19 9.73
CA ALA A 165 -8.43 8.91 9.13
C ALA A 165 -6.92 8.79 8.94
N THR A 166 -6.36 7.62 9.26
CA THR A 166 -4.98 7.26 8.93
C THR A 166 -4.96 6.06 8.02
N VAL A 167 -4.20 6.10 6.94
CA VAL A 167 -4.07 5.00 5.98
C VAL A 167 -2.60 4.66 5.78
N ALA A 168 -2.24 3.40 6.01
CA ALA A 168 -0.94 2.86 5.59
C ALA A 168 -1.18 2.03 4.33
N VAL A 169 -0.67 2.48 3.19
CA VAL A 169 -0.85 1.81 1.91
C VAL A 169 0.50 1.42 1.31
N GLU A 170 0.63 0.13 0.97
CA GLU A 170 1.84 -0.40 0.36
C GLU A 170 1.50 -1.27 -0.86
N ILE A 171 2.07 -0.92 -2.00
CA ILE A 171 1.99 -1.69 -3.24
C ILE A 171 3.33 -2.39 -3.46
N CYS A 172 3.60 -3.42 -2.66
CA CYS A 172 4.89 -4.13 -2.69
C CYS A 172 5.20 -4.72 -4.07
N SER A 173 4.18 -5.09 -4.84
CA SER A 173 4.35 -5.53 -6.24
C SER A 173 4.87 -4.42 -7.16
N ALA A 174 4.59 -3.15 -6.86
CA ALA A 174 5.11 -2.01 -7.62
C ALA A 174 6.52 -1.55 -7.15
N ALA A 175 7.05 -2.17 -6.12
CA ALA A 175 8.41 -1.92 -5.62
C ALA A 175 9.35 -3.12 -5.83
N PHE A 176 8.89 -4.14 -6.56
CA PHE A 176 9.66 -5.35 -6.82
C PHE A 176 10.55 -5.14 -8.05
N TYR A 177 11.81 -4.83 -7.81
CA TYR A 177 12.82 -4.59 -8.85
C TYR A 177 13.95 -5.60 -8.73
N LEU A 178 14.27 -6.28 -9.84
CA LEU A 178 15.36 -7.25 -9.95
C LEU A 178 16.52 -6.63 -10.75
N ASP A 179 17.53 -6.08 -10.05
CA ASP A 179 18.75 -5.51 -10.65
C ASP A 179 20.00 -6.26 -10.18
#